data_e5c70cbfe548e8260db6df53b7e96c6c
#
_entry.id   e5c70cbfe548e8260db6df53b7e96c6c
#
_cell.length_a   1.000
_cell.length_b   1.000
_cell.length_c   1.000
_cell.angle_alpha   90.00
_cell.angle_beta   90.00
_cell.angle_gamma   90.00
#
_symmetry.space_group_name_H-M   'P 1'
#
loop_
_entity.id
_entity.type
_entity.pdbx_description
1 polymer ?
#
loop_
_entity_poly.entity_id
_entity_poly.type
_entity_poly.pdbx_seq_one_letter_code
_entity_poly.pdbx_strand_id
1 'polypeptide(L)'
;MIEKILIENYRGIEKLEVNNFKKYNIFVGDNSSCKTTLLEALFCSFIVPYNIDIIKVANYRGITVKEENIHNFIYNADLKKNIKFILNDKIETIIKVDENKKIENDNLNGVTNQTFNDRNMSVLNQGEKFLFNIIKKMGDKVISDIDYYSDSNYNINSKLNTTNVTLNFSNAEVLELEKFSKNNKSWISPYIRNNRETANRVKSIIENKKKDEILGLINLFETEVDDIFSDGEEIQLSKKNIAKMLPLSSFGNGLSSITNIISHIVLDDVKFLFIDEIEAGIHYLNYEKFCFALIEVANTKGIQIFMSTHSKEFLEIFCKEMKKIDEDISLYRFKKVKNILKGIYYSKEEIIDSVENEWEIR
;
A
#
# COMPACT_ATOMS: atom_id res chain seq x y z
N MET A 1 -0.93 -15.55 -0.09
CA MET A 1 -1.85 -14.51 -0.61
C MET A 1 -2.70 -13.94 0.51
N ILE A 2 -3.15 -12.73 0.37
CA ILE A 2 -4.26 -12.18 1.13
C ILE A 2 -5.54 -12.74 0.50
N GLU A 3 -6.44 -13.29 1.30
CA GLU A 3 -7.69 -13.90 0.84
C GLU A 3 -8.90 -13.12 1.32
N LYS A 4 -8.80 -12.47 2.48
CA LYS A 4 -9.88 -11.66 3.06
C LYS A 4 -9.38 -10.64 4.07
N ILE A 5 -10.23 -9.63 4.32
CA ILE A 5 -10.04 -8.64 5.38
C ILE A 5 -11.39 -8.30 6.03
N LEU A 6 -11.37 -8.15 7.35
CA LEU A 6 -12.42 -7.48 8.12
C LEU A 6 -11.88 -6.14 8.62
N ILE A 7 -12.65 -5.08 8.40
CA ILE A 7 -12.34 -3.71 8.81
C ILE A 7 -13.44 -3.22 9.73
N GLU A 8 -13.07 -2.67 10.89
CA GLU A 8 -14.02 -2.06 11.82
C GLU A 8 -13.55 -0.66 12.24
N ASN A 9 -14.47 0.28 12.26
CA ASN A 9 -14.32 1.66 12.75
C ASN A 9 -13.19 2.48 12.10
N TYR A 10 -12.94 2.29 10.82
CA TYR A 10 -11.88 3.02 10.12
C TYR A 10 -12.43 4.03 9.12
N ARG A 11 -12.19 5.33 9.35
CA ARG A 11 -12.63 6.43 8.48
C ARG A 11 -14.13 6.33 8.11
N GLY A 12 -14.46 6.15 6.85
CA GLY A 12 -15.83 6.00 6.36
C GLY A 12 -16.43 4.60 6.48
N ILE A 13 -15.72 3.66 7.13
CA ILE A 13 -16.12 2.25 7.27
C ILE A 13 -16.45 1.96 8.74
N GLU A 14 -17.72 1.70 9.05
CA GLU A 14 -18.11 1.18 10.36
C GLU A 14 -17.73 -0.28 10.50
N LYS A 15 -18.17 -1.10 9.54
CA LYS A 15 -17.80 -2.51 9.41
C LYS A 15 -17.87 -2.93 7.96
N LEU A 16 -16.83 -3.59 7.48
CA LEU A 16 -16.78 -4.16 6.13
C LEU A 16 -15.95 -5.44 6.16
N GLU A 17 -16.51 -6.49 5.63
CA GLU A 17 -15.80 -7.73 5.35
C GLU A 17 -15.71 -7.92 3.84
N VAL A 18 -14.50 -8.22 3.36
CA VAL A 18 -14.22 -8.48 1.93
C VAL A 18 -13.46 -9.79 1.84
N ASN A 19 -14.05 -10.75 1.13
CA ASN A 19 -13.55 -12.12 0.97
C ASN A 19 -13.26 -12.42 -0.49
N ASN A 20 -12.57 -13.53 -0.77
CA ASN A 20 -12.27 -14.02 -2.13
C ASN A 20 -11.29 -13.16 -2.92
N PHE A 21 -10.34 -12.52 -2.25
CA PHE A 21 -9.24 -11.87 -2.97
C PHE A 21 -8.45 -12.88 -3.80
N LYS A 22 -8.08 -12.45 -5.00
CA LYS A 22 -7.33 -13.21 -6.00
C LYS A 22 -5.95 -12.59 -6.20
N LYS A 23 -5.23 -13.04 -7.22
CA LYS A 23 -3.96 -12.45 -7.59
C LYS A 23 -4.10 -10.98 -8.03
N TYR A 24 -5.16 -10.69 -8.78
CA TYR A 24 -5.53 -9.33 -9.20
C TYR A 24 -6.88 -8.94 -8.58
N ASN A 25 -6.91 -7.80 -7.88
CA ASN A 25 -8.09 -7.32 -7.16
C ASN A 25 -8.38 -5.88 -7.56
N ILE A 26 -9.55 -5.64 -8.13
CA ILE A 26 -9.97 -4.33 -8.62
C ILE A 26 -11.10 -3.79 -7.77
N PHE A 27 -10.97 -2.56 -7.30
CA PHE A 27 -11.95 -1.85 -6.51
C PHE A 27 -12.57 -0.72 -7.34
N VAL A 28 -13.87 -0.81 -7.60
CA VAL A 28 -14.64 0.18 -8.35
C VAL A 28 -15.81 0.74 -7.51
N GLY A 29 -16.41 1.79 -7.98
CA GLY A 29 -17.56 2.45 -7.33
C GLY A 29 -17.44 3.95 -7.33
N ASP A 30 -18.51 4.63 -6.89
CA ASP A 30 -18.61 6.09 -6.86
C ASP A 30 -17.49 6.75 -6.04
N ASN A 31 -17.34 8.07 -6.20
CA ASN A 31 -16.51 8.86 -5.32
C ASN A 31 -16.99 8.70 -3.86
N SER A 32 -16.06 8.67 -2.93
CA SER A 32 -16.35 8.44 -1.50
C SER A 32 -16.91 7.06 -1.15
N SER A 33 -16.82 6.06 -2.05
CA SER A 33 -17.20 4.67 -1.79
C SER A 33 -16.16 3.88 -0.99
N CYS A 34 -15.20 4.55 -0.38
CA CYS A 34 -14.17 3.96 0.51
C CYS A 34 -13.15 3.01 -0.16
N LYS A 35 -12.96 3.07 -1.50
CA LYS A 35 -11.95 2.25 -2.20
C LYS A 35 -10.53 2.47 -1.66
N THR A 36 -10.08 3.72 -1.62
CA THR A 36 -8.78 4.09 -1.04
C THR A 36 -8.69 3.69 0.43
N THR A 37 -9.79 3.84 1.20
CA THR A 37 -9.83 3.44 2.62
C THR A 37 -9.64 1.93 2.80
N LEU A 38 -10.19 1.10 1.90
CA LEU A 38 -9.97 -0.33 1.88
C LEU A 38 -8.51 -0.68 1.55
N LEU A 39 -7.94 -0.03 0.52
CA LEU A 39 -6.52 -0.21 0.18
C LEU A 39 -5.61 0.15 1.37
N GLU A 40 -5.89 1.27 2.06
CA GLU A 40 -5.17 1.69 3.26
C GLU A 40 -5.26 0.65 4.39
N ALA A 41 -6.46 0.13 4.65
CA ALA A 41 -6.67 -0.88 5.68
C ALA A 41 -5.88 -2.17 5.38
N LEU A 42 -5.91 -2.64 4.13
CA LEU A 42 -5.10 -3.76 3.66
C LEU A 42 -3.59 -3.49 3.88
N PHE A 43 -3.11 -2.31 3.49
CA PHE A 43 -1.72 -1.93 3.66
C PHE A 43 -1.30 -1.87 5.14
N CYS A 44 -2.17 -1.34 6.02
CA CYS A 44 -1.91 -1.22 7.46
C CYS A 44 -2.02 -2.54 8.24
N SER A 45 -2.63 -3.60 7.64
CA SER A 45 -2.90 -4.87 8.32
C SER A 45 -1.69 -5.77 8.53
N PHE A 46 -0.54 -5.47 7.93
CA PHE A 46 0.67 -6.30 8.03
C PHE A 46 1.31 -6.24 9.41
N ILE A 47 1.92 -7.35 9.83
CA ILE A 47 2.62 -7.48 11.11
C ILE A 47 4.08 -7.01 10.95
N VAL A 48 4.32 -5.79 10.59
CA VAL A 48 5.67 -5.25 10.60
C VAL A 48 5.88 -4.54 11.94
N PRO A 49 6.79 -5.04 12.81
CA PRO A 49 7.09 -4.35 14.07
C PRO A 49 7.54 -2.91 13.80
N TYR A 50 7.15 -1.99 14.68
CA TYR A 50 7.47 -0.56 14.58
C TYR A 50 7.01 0.13 13.28
N ASN A 51 6.12 -0.49 12.52
CA ASN A 51 5.64 0.07 11.28
C ASN A 51 4.40 0.95 11.52
N ILE A 52 4.56 2.23 11.24
CA ILE A 52 3.51 3.26 11.33
C ILE A 52 2.84 3.47 9.98
N ASP A 53 2.41 2.40 9.33
CA ASP A 53 1.77 2.46 8.02
C ASP A 53 0.58 3.42 7.99
N ILE A 54 -0.17 3.55 9.10
CA ILE A 54 -1.27 4.49 9.20
C ILE A 54 -0.82 5.95 9.02
N ILE A 55 0.38 6.29 9.50
CA ILE A 55 0.96 7.62 9.28
C ILE A 55 1.45 7.76 7.85
N LYS A 56 2.06 6.71 7.29
CA LYS A 56 2.49 6.72 5.89
C LYS A 56 1.30 6.98 4.95
N VAL A 57 0.20 6.25 5.10
CA VAL A 57 -0.99 6.45 4.26
C VAL A 57 -1.64 7.80 4.49
N ALA A 58 -1.56 8.37 5.70
CA ALA A 58 -1.99 9.74 5.95
C ALA A 58 -1.13 10.76 5.19
N ASN A 59 0.19 10.62 5.30
CA ASN A 59 1.13 11.49 4.58
C ASN A 59 0.94 11.40 3.07
N TYR A 60 0.62 10.21 2.56
CA TYR A 60 0.28 10.01 1.15
C TYR A 60 -0.97 10.79 0.70
N ARG A 61 -1.86 11.15 1.61
CA ARG A 61 -2.97 12.09 1.37
C ARG A 61 -2.64 13.55 1.68
N GLY A 62 -1.39 13.87 1.98
CA GLY A 62 -0.99 15.21 2.41
C GLY A 62 -1.48 15.58 3.82
N ILE A 63 -1.84 14.58 4.65
CA ILE A 63 -2.31 14.79 6.02
C ILE A 63 -1.14 14.53 6.97
N THR A 64 -0.65 15.57 7.63
CA THR A 64 0.26 15.41 8.77
C THR A 64 -0.55 14.96 9.99
N VAL A 65 -0.21 13.81 10.56
CA VAL A 65 -0.92 13.27 11.73
C VAL A 65 -0.54 14.07 12.98
N LYS A 66 -1.57 14.60 13.66
CA LYS A 66 -1.45 15.39 14.88
C LYS A 66 -2.53 14.94 15.87
N GLU A 67 -2.34 15.23 17.16
CA GLU A 67 -3.35 14.99 18.19
C GLU A 67 -4.73 15.54 17.79
N GLU A 68 -4.77 16.78 17.30
CA GLU A 68 -6.00 17.47 16.91
C GLU A 68 -6.77 16.85 15.74
N ASN A 69 -6.14 16.01 14.90
CA ASN A 69 -6.76 15.40 13.73
C ASN A 69 -6.80 13.87 13.73
N ILE A 70 -6.29 13.22 14.78
CA ILE A 70 -6.25 11.76 14.89
C ILE A 70 -7.67 11.15 14.85
N HIS A 71 -8.67 11.86 15.36
CA HIS A 71 -10.06 11.45 15.34
C HIS A 71 -10.60 11.22 13.91
N ASN A 72 -10.00 11.85 12.89
CA ASN A 72 -10.39 11.67 11.49
C ASN A 72 -10.09 10.25 10.94
N PHE A 73 -9.34 9.45 11.66
CA PHE A 73 -9.09 8.05 11.30
C PHE A 73 -10.16 7.10 11.84
N ILE A 74 -11.01 7.55 12.76
CA ILE A 74 -12.00 6.72 13.40
C ILE A 74 -13.39 7.01 12.80
N TYR A 75 -14.18 5.96 12.61
CA TYR A 75 -15.54 6.10 12.10
C TYR A 75 -16.39 7.01 12.99
N ASN A 76 -17.01 8.01 12.38
CA ASN A 76 -17.79 9.08 13.07
C ASN A 76 -16.99 9.84 14.15
N ALA A 77 -15.65 9.83 14.12
CA ALA A 77 -14.79 10.45 15.11
C ALA A 77 -15.08 9.98 16.57
N ASP A 78 -15.59 8.76 16.74
CA ASP A 78 -15.93 8.20 18.05
C ASP A 78 -14.69 7.55 18.69
N LEU A 79 -13.96 8.33 19.50
CA LEU A 79 -12.70 7.91 20.14
C LEU A 79 -12.88 6.77 21.16
N LYS A 80 -14.10 6.39 21.53
CA LYS A 80 -14.37 5.19 22.35
C LYS A 80 -14.24 3.90 21.57
N LYS A 81 -14.23 3.98 20.25
CA LYS A 81 -14.12 2.82 19.34
C LYS A 81 -12.67 2.62 18.91
N ASN A 82 -12.22 1.38 18.91
CA ASN A 82 -10.93 1.01 18.36
C ASN A 82 -11.08 0.76 16.85
N ILE A 83 -10.08 1.19 16.08
CA ILE A 83 -9.93 0.74 14.71
C ILE A 83 -9.41 -0.70 14.74
N LYS A 84 -9.97 -1.57 13.92
CA LYS A 84 -9.59 -2.98 13.87
C LYS A 84 -9.50 -3.46 12.43
N PHE A 85 -8.40 -4.14 12.13
CA PHE A 85 -8.19 -4.84 10.86
C PHE A 85 -7.89 -6.31 11.17
N ILE A 86 -8.59 -7.24 10.53
CA ILE A 86 -8.31 -8.68 10.63
C ILE A 86 -8.05 -9.22 9.23
N LEU A 87 -6.83 -9.70 8.99
CA LEU A 87 -6.36 -10.26 7.74
C LEU A 87 -6.38 -11.79 7.82
N ASN A 88 -7.03 -12.44 6.86
CA ASN A 88 -7.12 -13.90 6.75
C ASN A 88 -7.58 -14.60 8.05
N ASP A 89 -8.44 -13.96 8.87
CA ASP A 89 -8.89 -14.41 10.21
C ASP A 89 -7.78 -14.72 11.22
N LYS A 90 -6.56 -14.32 10.95
CA LYS A 90 -5.40 -14.71 11.77
C LYS A 90 -4.65 -13.52 12.33
N ILE A 91 -4.48 -12.49 11.52
CA ILE A 91 -3.65 -11.34 11.82
C ILE A 91 -4.55 -10.18 12.19
N GLU A 92 -4.45 -9.74 13.43
CA GLU A 92 -5.24 -8.62 13.96
C GLU A 92 -4.35 -7.41 14.22
N THR A 93 -4.76 -6.27 13.71
CA THR A 93 -4.20 -4.96 14.04
C THR A 93 -5.28 -4.15 14.73
N ILE A 94 -5.03 -3.70 15.94
CA ILE A 94 -5.91 -2.84 16.74
C ILE A 94 -5.21 -1.50 16.93
N ILE A 95 -5.89 -0.40 16.60
CA ILE A 95 -5.41 0.95 16.83
C ILE A 95 -6.35 1.62 17.82
N LYS A 96 -5.79 2.06 18.95
CA LYS A 96 -6.51 2.73 20.04
C LYS A 96 -6.07 4.18 20.10
N VAL A 97 -7.02 5.07 20.21
CA VAL A 97 -6.79 6.49 20.48
C VAL A 97 -7.32 6.78 21.89
N ASP A 98 -6.54 7.43 22.73
CA ASP A 98 -6.94 7.80 24.09
C ASP A 98 -6.49 9.24 24.37
N GLU A 99 -7.44 10.18 24.33
CA GLU A 99 -7.19 11.60 24.59
C GLU A 99 -6.74 11.89 26.02
N ASN A 100 -6.98 10.96 26.97
CA ASN A 100 -6.66 11.15 28.38
C ASN A 100 -5.31 10.53 28.77
N LYS A 101 -4.66 9.80 27.86
CA LYS A 101 -3.38 9.16 28.15
C LYS A 101 -2.27 10.20 28.21
N LYS A 102 -1.93 10.65 29.42
CA LYS A 102 -0.74 11.47 29.67
C LYS A 102 0.50 10.58 29.74
N ILE A 103 1.64 11.14 29.38
CA ILE A 103 2.94 10.49 29.58
C ILE A 103 3.16 10.38 31.09
N GLU A 104 2.99 9.19 31.67
CA GLU A 104 3.43 8.91 33.04
C GLU A 104 4.95 8.81 33.01
N ASN A 105 5.58 9.64 33.85
CA ASN A 105 7.04 9.67 34.03
C ASN A 105 7.50 8.46 34.89
N ASP A 106 7.09 7.25 34.52
CA ASP A 106 7.61 6.04 35.18
C ASP A 106 8.97 5.67 34.59
N ASN A 107 9.91 5.48 35.49
CA ASN A 107 11.31 5.07 35.33
C ASN A 107 11.65 4.42 33.98
N LEU A 108 12.28 5.22 33.13
CA LEU A 108 12.59 4.99 31.70
C LEU A 108 13.75 4.00 31.49
N ASN A 109 13.61 2.76 31.95
CA ASN A 109 14.50 1.68 31.54
C ASN A 109 13.80 0.84 30.44
N GLY A 110 14.00 1.18 29.19
CA GLY A 110 13.50 0.40 28.05
C GLY A 110 12.84 1.20 26.92
N VAL A 111 13.07 2.51 26.87
CA VAL A 111 12.51 3.35 25.80
C VAL A 111 13.38 3.29 24.56
N THR A 112 12.79 2.89 23.47
CA THR A 112 13.43 2.91 22.15
C THR A 112 12.75 3.97 21.30
N ASN A 113 13.49 4.99 20.89
CA ASN A 113 13.02 6.01 19.97
C ASN A 113 13.49 5.64 18.56
N GLN A 114 12.58 5.42 17.66
CA GLN A 114 12.90 5.43 16.23
C GLN A 114 12.42 6.73 15.63
N THR A 115 13.35 7.65 15.37
CA THR A 115 13.16 8.65 14.34
C THR A 115 13.27 7.94 12.98
N PHE A 116 12.55 8.42 11.94
CA PHE A 116 12.54 7.88 10.58
C PHE A 116 13.90 7.78 9.88
N ASN A 117 14.96 8.21 10.53
CA ASN A 117 16.34 7.98 10.09
C ASN A 117 16.92 6.90 10.99
N ASP A 118 17.11 5.70 10.43
CA ASP A 118 17.83 4.59 11.06
C ASP A 118 19.01 5.10 11.90
N ARG A 119 18.96 4.90 13.21
CA ARG A 119 20.13 4.84 14.12
C ARG A 119 20.10 5.62 15.43
N ASN A 120 19.00 6.07 16.02
CA ASN A 120 19.11 6.52 17.41
C ASN A 120 17.87 6.22 18.25
N MET A 121 18.05 5.45 19.32
CA MET A 121 17.10 5.34 20.42
C MET A 121 17.22 6.61 21.28
N SER A 122 16.16 7.38 21.44
CA SER A 122 16.13 8.57 22.28
C SER A 122 15.07 8.49 23.39
N VAL A 123 15.33 9.11 24.50
CA VAL A 123 14.42 9.19 25.66
C VAL A 123 13.27 10.14 25.32
N LEU A 124 12.02 9.77 25.66
CA LEU A 124 10.86 10.66 25.51
C LEU A 124 11.09 11.98 26.26
N ASN A 125 10.89 13.10 25.57
CA ASN A 125 11.15 14.44 26.13
C ASN A 125 9.87 15.02 26.75
N GLN A 126 10.02 15.95 27.69
CA GLN A 126 8.90 16.73 28.22
C GLN A 126 8.22 17.51 27.09
N GLY A 127 6.91 17.30 26.91
CA GLY A 127 6.09 17.98 25.88
C GLY A 127 5.66 17.07 24.72
N GLU A 128 6.02 15.79 24.72
CA GLU A 128 5.48 14.83 23.77
C GLU A 128 4.00 14.52 24.06
N LYS A 129 3.20 14.41 23.01
CA LYS A 129 1.77 14.11 23.09
C LYS A 129 1.48 12.72 22.57
N PHE A 130 0.70 11.95 23.31
CA PHE A 130 0.23 10.66 22.87
C PHE A 130 -0.63 10.82 21.62
N LEU A 131 -0.41 9.95 20.61
CA LEU A 131 -1.21 9.91 19.41
C LEU A 131 -2.13 8.69 19.40
N PHE A 132 -1.55 7.51 19.45
CA PHE A 132 -2.28 6.25 19.41
C PHE A 132 -1.40 5.09 19.86
N ASN A 133 -2.06 3.98 20.20
CA ASN A 133 -1.44 2.70 20.46
C ASN A 133 -1.77 1.72 19.33
N ILE A 134 -0.78 0.97 18.87
CA ILE A 134 -0.99 -0.10 17.88
C ILE A 134 -0.63 -1.43 18.51
N ILE A 135 -1.61 -2.34 18.54
CA ILE A 135 -1.44 -3.72 18.98
C ILE A 135 -1.55 -4.61 17.75
N LYS A 136 -0.56 -5.46 17.53
CA LYS A 136 -0.59 -6.49 16.48
C LYS A 136 -0.57 -7.87 17.09
N LYS A 137 -1.47 -8.74 16.62
CA LYS A 137 -1.66 -10.10 17.15
C LYS A 137 -1.72 -11.12 16.03
N MET A 138 -1.40 -12.36 16.37
CA MET A 138 -1.70 -13.54 15.58
C MET A 138 -2.43 -14.55 16.50
N GLY A 139 -3.72 -14.76 16.23
CA GLY A 139 -4.60 -15.45 17.19
C GLY A 139 -4.61 -14.72 18.54
N ASP A 140 -4.38 -15.45 19.62
CA ASP A 140 -4.30 -14.89 20.97
C ASP A 140 -2.92 -14.30 21.33
N LYS A 141 -1.92 -14.46 20.46
CA LYS A 141 -0.53 -14.03 20.74
C LYS A 141 -0.33 -12.57 20.33
N VAL A 142 0.04 -11.72 21.28
CA VAL A 142 0.44 -10.33 21.02
C VAL A 142 1.86 -10.32 20.46
N ILE A 143 2.04 -9.81 19.24
CA ILE A 143 3.34 -9.72 18.57
C ILE A 143 4.01 -8.38 18.85
N SER A 144 3.23 -7.31 18.87
CA SER A 144 3.71 -5.98 19.26
C SER A 144 2.58 -5.18 19.90
N ASP A 145 2.96 -4.34 20.86
CA ASP A 145 2.09 -3.37 21.53
C ASP A 145 2.92 -2.10 21.73
N ILE A 146 2.64 -1.08 20.92
CA ILE A 146 3.50 0.09 20.78
C ILE A 146 2.66 1.35 20.88
N ASP A 147 3.06 2.24 21.79
CA ASP A 147 2.54 3.60 21.90
C ASP A 147 3.33 4.55 20.98
N TYR A 148 2.63 5.42 20.30
CA TYR A 148 3.18 6.44 19.42
C TYR A 148 2.86 7.84 19.95
N TYR A 149 3.87 8.71 19.90
CA TYR A 149 3.82 10.08 20.40
C TYR A 149 4.32 11.05 19.35
N SER A 150 3.87 12.30 19.39
CA SER A 150 4.46 13.39 18.59
C SER A 150 5.14 14.40 19.49
N ASP A 151 6.28 14.92 19.05
CA ASP A 151 6.92 16.07 19.67
C ASP A 151 6.35 17.40 19.15
N SER A 152 6.87 18.54 19.65
CA SER A 152 6.48 19.88 19.21
C SER A 152 6.80 20.17 17.74
N ASN A 153 7.70 19.41 17.13
CA ASN A 153 8.09 19.51 15.71
C ASN A 153 7.38 18.48 14.85
N TYR A 154 6.38 17.77 15.40
CA TYR A 154 5.61 16.70 14.76
C TYR A 154 6.43 15.46 14.36
N ASN A 155 7.61 15.26 14.97
CA ASN A 155 8.31 13.99 14.83
C ASN A 155 7.58 12.92 15.62
N ILE A 156 7.54 11.70 15.09
CA ILE A 156 6.85 10.58 15.71
C ILE A 156 7.85 9.71 16.45
N ASN A 157 7.61 9.53 17.74
CA ASN A 157 8.36 8.68 18.62
C ASN A 157 7.51 7.48 19.05
N SER A 158 8.14 6.38 19.46
CA SER A 158 7.43 5.17 19.87
C SER A 158 7.99 4.56 21.14
N LYS A 159 7.10 3.98 21.98
CA LYS A 159 7.43 3.23 23.18
C LYS A 159 6.84 1.82 23.09
N LEU A 160 7.69 0.81 23.20
CA LEU A 160 7.26 -0.58 23.25
C LEU A 160 6.69 -0.91 24.66
N ASN A 161 5.47 -1.42 24.69
CA ASN A 161 4.79 -1.81 25.94
C ASN A 161 4.97 -3.29 26.29
N THR A 162 5.35 -4.12 25.32
CA THR A 162 5.59 -5.56 25.53
C THR A 162 7.01 -5.79 26.02
N THR A 163 7.16 -6.25 27.26
CA THR A 163 8.43 -6.73 27.81
C THR A 163 8.55 -8.24 27.51
N ASN A 164 9.63 -8.64 26.80
CA ASN A 164 10.17 -10.01 26.66
C ASN A 164 9.14 -11.16 26.73
N VAL A 165 8.21 -11.22 25.80
CA VAL A 165 7.36 -12.42 25.63
C VAL A 165 8.08 -13.35 24.67
N THR A 166 8.61 -14.46 25.19
CA THR A 166 9.06 -15.56 24.32
C THR A 166 7.81 -16.20 23.72
N LEU A 167 7.52 -15.88 22.47
CA LEU A 167 6.38 -16.44 21.75
C LEU A 167 6.79 -17.76 21.09
N ASN A 168 6.17 -18.84 21.52
CA ASN A 168 6.30 -20.14 20.85
C ASN A 168 5.28 -20.18 19.68
N PHE A 169 5.79 -20.17 18.47
CA PHE A 169 4.99 -20.33 17.25
C PHE A 169 5.20 -21.74 16.69
N SER A 170 4.11 -22.32 16.17
CA SER A 170 4.20 -23.53 15.33
C SER A 170 4.88 -23.17 13.99
N ASN A 171 5.40 -24.18 13.27
CA ASN A 171 6.00 -23.97 11.96
C ASN A 171 5.04 -23.26 10.97
N ALA A 172 3.76 -23.57 11.03
CA ALA A 172 2.74 -22.93 10.19
C ALA A 172 2.56 -21.44 10.53
N GLU A 173 2.56 -21.08 11.82
CA GLU A 173 2.48 -19.69 12.27
C GLU A 173 3.76 -18.91 11.90
N VAL A 174 4.94 -19.53 11.99
CA VAL A 174 6.20 -18.91 11.55
C VAL A 174 6.16 -18.57 10.08
N LEU A 175 5.71 -19.48 9.22
CA LEU A 175 5.56 -19.23 7.78
C LEU A 175 4.57 -18.09 7.48
N GLU A 176 3.47 -18.04 8.20
CA GLU A 176 2.49 -16.96 8.05
C GLU A 176 3.06 -15.60 8.52
N LEU A 177 3.77 -15.59 9.66
CA LEU A 177 4.47 -14.41 10.16
C LEU A 177 5.52 -13.91 9.16
N GLU A 178 6.35 -14.79 8.61
CA GLU A 178 7.36 -14.43 7.62
C GLU A 178 6.75 -13.77 6.39
N LYS A 179 5.57 -14.22 5.97
CA LYS A 179 4.86 -13.69 4.81
C LYS A 179 4.34 -12.26 5.02
N PHE A 180 3.87 -11.93 6.23
CA PHE A 180 3.24 -10.65 6.54
C PHE A 180 4.05 -9.75 7.47
N SER A 181 5.21 -10.18 7.97
CA SER A 181 6.12 -9.39 8.81
C SER A 181 7.21 -8.69 8.01
N LYS A 182 7.47 -9.12 6.79
CA LYS A 182 8.47 -8.50 5.91
C LYS A 182 7.92 -7.23 5.29
N ASN A 183 8.79 -6.27 5.06
CA ASN A 183 8.42 -5.06 4.31
C ASN A 183 8.42 -5.35 2.80
N ASN A 184 7.61 -6.35 2.38
CA ASN A 184 7.47 -6.82 1.00
C ASN A 184 6.21 -6.29 0.32
N LYS A 185 5.73 -5.13 0.77
CA LYS A 185 4.56 -4.43 0.24
C LYS A 185 4.93 -3.03 -0.20
N SER A 186 4.24 -2.54 -1.22
CA SER A 186 4.42 -1.17 -1.69
C SER A 186 3.09 -0.50 -1.95
N TRP A 187 3.06 0.82 -1.72
CA TRP A 187 1.91 1.68 -1.97
C TRP A 187 2.24 2.68 -3.07
N ILE A 188 1.36 2.78 -4.06
CA ILE A 188 1.46 3.74 -5.15
C ILE A 188 0.19 4.58 -5.17
N SER A 189 0.35 5.89 -5.08
CA SER A 189 -0.74 6.84 -5.08
C SER A 189 -0.56 7.88 -6.18
N PRO A 190 -1.63 8.34 -6.83
CA PRO A 190 -1.56 9.40 -7.83
C PRO A 190 -1.09 10.73 -7.25
N TYR A 191 -1.27 10.92 -5.94
CA TYR A 191 -0.88 12.15 -5.23
C TYR A 191 0.62 12.24 -4.96
N ILE A 192 1.36 11.10 -5.05
CA ILE A 192 2.81 11.03 -4.84
C ILE A 192 3.48 10.64 -6.15
N ARG A 193 3.45 11.53 -7.10
CA ARG A 193 4.34 11.47 -8.27
C ARG A 193 5.58 12.29 -8.00
N ASN A 194 6.33 11.89 -6.99
CA ASN A 194 7.61 12.50 -6.72
C ASN A 194 8.64 11.85 -7.66
N ASN A 195 8.90 12.51 -8.80
CA ASN A 195 9.91 12.07 -9.75
C ASN A 195 11.27 11.84 -9.08
N ARG A 196 11.57 12.62 -8.04
CA ARG A 196 12.80 12.48 -7.25
C ARG A 196 12.83 11.19 -6.44
N GLU A 197 11.72 10.77 -5.85
CA GLU A 197 11.67 9.49 -5.12
C GLU A 197 11.87 8.31 -6.08
N THR A 198 11.21 8.34 -7.24
CA THR A 198 11.43 7.33 -8.29
C THR A 198 12.87 7.35 -8.80
N ALA A 199 13.48 8.54 -8.99
CA ALA A 199 14.85 8.68 -9.39
C ALA A 199 15.84 8.09 -8.37
N ASN A 200 15.62 8.34 -7.08
CA ASN A 200 16.41 7.74 -6.01
C ASN A 200 16.30 6.21 -5.99
N ARG A 201 15.08 5.66 -6.20
CA ARG A 201 14.87 4.20 -6.31
C ARG A 201 15.63 3.62 -7.50
N VAL A 202 15.52 4.24 -8.67
CA VAL A 202 16.25 3.80 -9.89
C VAL A 202 17.75 3.86 -9.67
N LYS A 203 18.27 4.92 -9.06
CA LYS A 203 19.68 5.02 -8.67
C LYS A 203 20.10 3.84 -7.79
N SER A 204 19.34 3.57 -6.72
CA SER A 204 19.61 2.44 -5.83
C SER A 204 19.56 1.09 -6.55
N ILE A 205 18.64 0.90 -7.51
CA ILE A 205 18.55 -0.30 -8.34
C ILE A 205 19.82 -0.48 -9.16
N ILE A 206 20.32 0.60 -9.77
CA ILE A 206 21.56 0.58 -10.57
C ILE A 206 22.76 0.27 -9.67
N GLU A 207 22.89 0.93 -8.52
CA GLU A 207 23.95 0.69 -7.53
C GLU A 207 23.94 -0.76 -7.01
N ASN A 208 22.76 -1.36 -6.87
CA ASN A 208 22.58 -2.77 -6.49
C ASN A 208 22.76 -3.76 -7.67
N LYS A 209 23.25 -3.30 -8.82
CA LYS A 209 23.51 -4.13 -10.03
C LYS A 209 22.27 -4.80 -10.61
N LYS A 210 21.10 -4.21 -10.42
CA LYS A 210 19.81 -4.69 -10.97
C LYS A 210 19.36 -3.88 -12.21
N LYS A 211 20.30 -3.21 -12.89
CA LYS A 211 20.00 -2.35 -14.05
C LYS A 211 19.35 -3.13 -15.19
N ASP A 212 19.86 -4.31 -15.51
CA ASP A 212 19.33 -5.14 -16.60
C ASP A 212 17.90 -5.64 -16.28
N GLU A 213 17.62 -5.86 -15.00
CA GLU A 213 16.30 -6.28 -14.55
C GLU A 213 15.27 -5.16 -14.76
N ILE A 214 15.55 -3.93 -14.32
CA ILE A 214 14.63 -2.80 -14.52
C ILE A 214 14.45 -2.47 -16.01
N LEU A 215 15.52 -2.53 -16.81
CA LEU A 215 15.46 -2.33 -18.25
C LEU A 215 14.61 -3.39 -18.94
N GLY A 216 14.77 -4.66 -18.60
CA GLY A 216 13.96 -5.75 -19.14
C GLY A 216 12.48 -5.54 -18.89
N LEU A 217 12.10 -5.07 -17.70
CA LEU A 217 10.71 -4.80 -17.35
C LEU A 217 10.16 -3.52 -18.03
N ILE A 218 10.98 -2.46 -18.14
CA ILE A 218 10.60 -1.24 -18.90
C ILE A 218 10.36 -1.57 -20.37
N ASN A 219 11.17 -2.47 -20.94
CA ASN A 219 11.05 -2.88 -22.34
C ASN A 219 9.76 -3.64 -22.66
N LEU A 220 9.02 -4.16 -21.66
CA LEU A 220 7.66 -4.67 -21.88
C LEU A 220 6.69 -3.55 -22.31
N PHE A 221 6.94 -2.32 -21.86
CA PHE A 221 6.12 -1.16 -22.19
C PHE A 221 6.69 -0.34 -23.37
N GLU A 222 8.00 -0.15 -23.41
CA GLU A 222 8.68 0.69 -24.41
C GLU A 222 9.94 -0.03 -24.92
N THR A 223 9.78 -0.80 -25.99
CA THR A 223 10.78 -1.74 -26.52
C THR A 223 12.06 -1.10 -27.09
N GLU A 224 12.07 0.20 -27.31
CA GLU A 224 13.22 0.91 -27.87
C GLU A 224 14.19 1.46 -26.81
N VAL A 225 13.88 1.34 -25.52
CA VAL A 225 14.76 1.78 -24.44
C VAL A 225 15.92 0.80 -24.31
N ASP A 226 17.15 1.30 -24.47
CA ASP A 226 18.38 0.48 -24.42
C ASP A 226 19.24 0.79 -23.19
N ASP A 227 19.05 1.95 -22.55
CA ASP A 227 19.74 2.28 -21.32
C ASP A 227 18.92 3.18 -20.38
N ILE A 228 19.23 3.10 -19.07
CA ILE A 228 18.63 3.91 -18.02
C ILE A 228 19.73 4.41 -17.07
N PHE A 229 19.66 5.67 -16.72
CA PHE A 229 20.53 6.32 -15.74
C PHE A 229 19.72 7.16 -14.76
N SER A 230 20.19 7.29 -13.54
CA SER A 230 19.65 8.23 -12.56
C SER A 230 20.77 8.74 -11.65
N ASP A 231 20.76 10.05 -11.40
CA ASP A 231 21.61 10.70 -10.39
C ASP A 231 20.92 10.76 -9.00
N GLY A 232 19.65 10.38 -8.93
CA GLY A 232 18.78 10.47 -7.77
C GLY A 232 17.84 11.67 -7.78
N GLU A 233 18.05 12.64 -8.67
CA GLU A 233 17.16 13.79 -8.88
C GLU A 233 16.28 13.58 -10.12
N GLU A 234 16.85 13.04 -11.18
CA GLU A 234 16.20 12.80 -12.46
C GLU A 234 16.54 11.41 -13.02
N ILE A 235 15.64 10.87 -13.81
CA ILE A 235 15.84 9.65 -14.60
C ILE A 235 16.04 10.05 -16.05
N GLN A 236 17.07 9.50 -16.67
CA GLN A 236 17.35 9.64 -18.09
C GLN A 236 17.31 8.28 -18.78
N LEU A 237 16.74 8.24 -19.97
CA LEU A 237 16.63 7.05 -20.80
C LEU A 237 17.36 7.26 -22.11
N SER A 238 18.06 6.24 -22.58
CA SER A 238 18.54 6.13 -23.95
C SER A 238 17.57 5.31 -24.78
N LYS A 239 17.37 5.72 -26.03
CA LYS A 239 16.65 4.97 -27.05
C LYS A 239 17.52 4.67 -28.24
N LYS A 240 17.28 3.53 -28.87
CA LYS A 240 17.89 3.20 -30.15
C LYS A 240 17.69 4.37 -31.14
N ASN A 241 18.75 4.75 -31.83
CA ASN A 241 18.77 5.83 -32.82
C ASN A 241 18.68 7.27 -32.25
N ILE A 242 18.78 7.46 -30.95
CA ILE A 242 18.91 8.79 -30.32
C ILE A 242 20.31 8.94 -29.75
N ALA A 243 21.04 9.97 -30.19
CA ALA A 243 22.46 10.15 -29.84
C ALA A 243 22.72 10.57 -28.38
N LYS A 244 21.68 11.01 -27.66
CA LYS A 244 21.78 11.49 -26.25
C LYS A 244 20.67 10.89 -25.40
N MET A 245 20.97 10.68 -24.12
CA MET A 245 19.95 10.35 -23.14
C MET A 245 18.97 11.52 -22.99
N LEU A 246 17.70 11.19 -22.82
CA LEU A 246 16.62 12.17 -22.62
C LEU A 246 15.95 11.95 -21.27
N PRO A 247 15.48 13.02 -20.60
CA PRO A 247 14.72 12.90 -19.37
C PRO A 247 13.50 12.00 -19.54
N LEU A 248 13.18 11.18 -18.52
CA LEU A 248 11.99 10.31 -18.53
C LEU A 248 10.70 11.09 -18.81
N SER A 249 10.61 12.33 -18.36
CA SER A 249 9.48 13.23 -18.63
C SER A 249 9.22 13.49 -20.11
N SER A 250 10.24 13.35 -20.97
CA SER A 250 10.11 13.50 -22.43
C SER A 250 9.39 12.34 -23.12
N PHE A 251 9.22 11.20 -22.42
CA PHE A 251 8.58 9.99 -22.97
C PHE A 251 7.10 9.85 -22.60
N GLY A 252 6.56 10.84 -21.89
CA GLY A 252 5.15 10.87 -21.49
C GLY A 252 4.86 10.16 -20.17
N ASN A 253 3.68 10.46 -19.62
CA ASN A 253 3.30 10.03 -18.26
C ASN A 253 3.14 8.51 -18.11
N GLY A 254 2.77 7.80 -19.17
CA GLY A 254 2.60 6.33 -19.12
C GLY A 254 3.91 5.63 -18.78
N LEU A 255 5.03 6.01 -19.45
CA LEU A 255 6.33 5.44 -19.16
C LEU A 255 6.82 5.85 -17.75
N SER A 256 6.53 7.07 -17.33
CA SER A 256 6.85 7.52 -15.95
C SER A 256 6.09 6.70 -14.89
N SER A 257 4.81 6.43 -15.12
CA SER A 257 3.99 5.64 -14.20
C SER A 257 4.46 4.19 -14.10
N ILE A 258 4.72 3.53 -15.23
CA ILE A 258 5.21 2.15 -15.22
C ILE A 258 6.63 2.06 -14.63
N THR A 259 7.51 3.03 -14.90
CA THR A 259 8.85 3.09 -14.30
C THR A 259 8.78 3.22 -12.78
N ASN A 260 7.86 4.05 -12.27
CA ASN A 260 7.62 4.14 -10.83
C ASN A 260 7.19 2.78 -10.25
N ILE A 261 6.17 2.14 -10.82
CA ILE A 261 5.68 0.82 -10.37
C ILE A 261 6.82 -0.22 -10.39
N ILE A 262 7.54 -0.32 -11.50
CA ILE A 262 8.66 -1.26 -11.66
C ILE A 262 9.77 -0.97 -10.64
N SER A 263 10.08 0.29 -10.36
CA SER A 263 11.13 0.66 -9.38
C SER A 263 10.82 0.15 -7.98
N HIS A 264 9.54 0.18 -7.55
CA HIS A 264 9.12 -0.42 -6.30
C HIS A 264 9.30 -1.95 -6.30
N ILE A 265 8.90 -2.60 -7.38
CA ILE A 265 8.96 -4.06 -7.52
C ILE A 265 10.40 -4.59 -7.49
N VAL A 266 11.30 -3.92 -8.20
CA VAL A 266 12.70 -4.36 -8.34
C VAL A 266 13.52 -4.07 -7.09
N LEU A 267 13.30 -2.91 -6.46
CA LEU A 267 14.09 -2.50 -5.30
C LEU A 267 13.67 -3.25 -4.03
N ASP A 268 12.37 -3.34 -3.77
CA ASP A 268 11.83 -3.75 -2.47
C ASP A 268 11.46 -5.26 -2.41
N ASP A 269 11.68 -6.04 -3.49
CA ASP A 269 11.21 -7.43 -3.63
C ASP A 269 9.74 -7.59 -3.22
N VAL A 270 8.90 -6.72 -3.78
CA VAL A 270 7.49 -6.59 -3.43
C VAL A 270 6.72 -7.85 -3.77
N LYS A 271 5.88 -8.31 -2.83
CA LYS A 271 4.92 -9.41 -3.03
C LYS A 271 3.47 -8.93 -3.00
N PHE A 272 3.24 -7.74 -2.42
CA PHE A 272 1.91 -7.13 -2.33
C PHE A 272 1.99 -5.69 -2.82
N LEU A 273 1.25 -5.38 -3.88
CA LEU A 273 1.24 -4.06 -4.50
C LEU A 273 -0.15 -3.42 -4.36
N PHE A 274 -0.19 -2.23 -3.77
CA PHE A 274 -1.40 -1.45 -3.58
C PHE A 274 -1.32 -0.19 -4.44
N ILE A 275 -2.25 -0.04 -5.38
CA ILE A 275 -2.25 1.07 -6.33
C ILE A 275 -3.59 1.81 -6.26
N ASP A 276 -3.56 3.05 -5.84
CA ASP A 276 -4.76 3.90 -5.85
C ASP A 276 -4.83 4.67 -7.17
N GLU A 277 -6.01 4.68 -7.79
CA GLU A 277 -6.27 5.30 -9.08
C GLU A 277 -5.23 4.93 -10.15
N ILE A 278 -5.16 3.63 -10.48
CA ILE A 278 -4.10 3.06 -11.34
C ILE A 278 -3.99 3.74 -12.69
N GLU A 279 -5.10 4.22 -13.25
CA GLU A 279 -5.15 4.92 -14.53
C GLU A 279 -4.62 6.35 -14.49
N ALA A 280 -4.43 6.89 -13.28
CA ALA A 280 -4.10 8.30 -13.14
C ALA A 280 -2.84 8.67 -13.94
N GLY A 281 -2.96 9.68 -14.81
CA GLY A 281 -1.92 10.25 -15.67
C GLY A 281 -1.41 9.34 -16.79
N ILE A 282 -2.07 8.23 -17.05
CA ILE A 282 -1.80 7.39 -18.21
C ILE A 282 -2.83 7.75 -19.28
N HIS A 283 -2.35 8.06 -20.48
CA HIS A 283 -3.27 8.33 -21.60
C HIS A 283 -3.92 7.02 -22.05
N TYR A 284 -5.22 7.03 -22.34
CA TYR A 284 -5.99 5.81 -22.67
C TYR A 284 -5.40 4.98 -23.83
N LEU A 285 -4.73 5.60 -24.80
CA LEU A 285 -4.03 4.91 -25.89
C LEU A 285 -2.88 4.01 -25.41
N ASN A 286 -2.40 4.21 -24.20
CA ASN A 286 -1.32 3.42 -23.61
C ASN A 286 -1.83 2.34 -22.64
N TYR A 287 -3.14 2.24 -22.40
CA TYR A 287 -3.68 1.29 -21.41
C TYR A 287 -3.36 -0.17 -21.79
N GLU A 288 -3.43 -0.55 -23.06
CA GLU A 288 -3.14 -1.91 -23.47
C GLU A 288 -1.69 -2.30 -23.14
N LYS A 289 -0.72 -1.48 -23.53
CA LYS A 289 0.70 -1.70 -23.21
C LYS A 289 0.95 -1.70 -21.70
N PHE A 290 0.28 -0.80 -20.99
CA PHE A 290 0.42 -0.67 -19.54
C PHE A 290 -0.14 -1.90 -18.81
N CYS A 291 -1.35 -2.35 -19.17
CA CYS A 291 -1.98 -3.54 -18.61
C CYS A 291 -1.13 -4.79 -18.89
N PHE A 292 -0.67 -4.96 -20.12
CA PHE A 292 0.21 -6.06 -20.49
C PHE A 292 1.49 -6.06 -19.63
N ALA A 293 2.21 -4.95 -19.56
CA ALA A 293 3.44 -4.85 -18.79
C ALA A 293 3.21 -5.10 -17.30
N LEU A 294 2.14 -4.56 -16.70
CA LEU A 294 1.80 -4.77 -15.31
C LEU A 294 1.51 -6.24 -15.00
N ILE A 295 0.73 -6.90 -15.86
CA ILE A 295 0.38 -8.32 -15.71
C ILE A 295 1.63 -9.19 -15.82
N GLU A 296 2.46 -8.97 -16.83
CA GLU A 296 3.70 -9.73 -17.03
C GLU A 296 4.67 -9.58 -15.85
N VAL A 297 4.85 -8.36 -15.36
CA VAL A 297 5.69 -8.10 -14.17
C VAL A 297 5.13 -8.81 -12.95
N ALA A 298 3.82 -8.69 -12.70
CA ALA A 298 3.18 -9.32 -11.55
C ALA A 298 3.26 -10.85 -11.61
N ASN A 299 3.11 -11.45 -12.81
CA ASN A 299 3.22 -12.88 -13.01
C ASN A 299 4.65 -13.36 -12.78
N THR A 300 5.63 -12.72 -13.40
CA THR A 300 7.04 -13.08 -13.30
C THR A 300 7.55 -12.99 -11.87
N LYS A 301 7.11 -12.00 -11.08
CA LYS A 301 7.56 -11.77 -9.71
C LYS A 301 6.66 -12.40 -8.63
N GLY A 302 5.53 -13.01 -9.02
CA GLY A 302 4.57 -13.60 -8.09
C GLY A 302 3.92 -12.57 -7.17
N ILE A 303 3.51 -11.41 -7.71
CA ILE A 303 2.94 -10.29 -6.96
C ILE A 303 1.42 -10.39 -6.93
N GLN A 304 0.82 -10.17 -5.76
CA GLN A 304 -0.60 -9.93 -5.60
C GLN A 304 -0.88 -8.44 -5.67
N ILE A 305 -1.79 -8.03 -6.57
CA ILE A 305 -2.13 -6.62 -6.81
C ILE A 305 -3.51 -6.30 -6.26
N PHE A 306 -3.60 -5.16 -5.58
CA PHE A 306 -4.83 -4.51 -5.16
C PHE A 306 -4.86 -3.11 -5.76
N MET A 307 -5.86 -2.81 -6.57
CA MET A 307 -5.92 -1.53 -7.28
C MET A 307 -7.32 -0.93 -7.27
N SER A 308 -7.40 0.39 -7.20
CA SER A 308 -8.62 1.12 -7.43
C SER A 308 -8.62 1.75 -8.82
N THR A 309 -9.78 1.89 -9.42
CA THR A 309 -9.96 2.61 -10.68
C THR A 309 -11.32 3.28 -10.76
N HIS A 310 -11.36 4.39 -11.51
CA HIS A 310 -12.57 5.09 -11.92
C HIS A 310 -12.78 5.02 -13.45
N SER A 311 -11.81 4.50 -14.21
CA SER A 311 -11.87 4.42 -15.65
C SER A 311 -12.54 3.13 -16.12
N LYS A 312 -13.64 3.28 -16.87
CA LYS A 312 -14.30 2.17 -17.55
C LYS A 312 -13.39 1.61 -18.64
N GLU A 313 -12.75 2.49 -19.40
CA GLU A 313 -11.85 2.15 -20.48
C GLU A 313 -10.65 1.33 -19.98
N PHE A 314 -10.06 1.73 -18.84
CA PHE A 314 -8.99 0.95 -18.22
C PHE A 314 -9.48 -0.44 -17.82
N LEU A 315 -10.63 -0.54 -17.17
CA LEU A 315 -11.22 -1.79 -16.74
C LEU A 315 -11.48 -2.74 -17.93
N GLU A 316 -12.08 -2.23 -19.00
CA GLU A 316 -12.35 -3.01 -20.21
C GLU A 316 -11.08 -3.57 -20.84
N ILE A 317 -10.03 -2.75 -20.94
CA ILE A 317 -8.74 -3.18 -21.50
C ILE A 317 -8.06 -4.18 -20.57
N PHE A 318 -8.05 -3.93 -19.26
CA PHE A 318 -7.47 -4.85 -18.30
C PHE A 318 -8.15 -6.22 -18.33
N CYS A 319 -9.48 -6.26 -18.43
CA CYS A 319 -10.24 -7.50 -18.54
C CYS A 319 -9.93 -8.24 -19.85
N LYS A 320 -9.73 -7.54 -20.97
CA LYS A 320 -9.29 -8.15 -22.24
C LYS A 320 -7.93 -8.83 -22.09
N GLU A 321 -6.99 -8.19 -21.40
CA GLU A 321 -5.67 -8.80 -21.15
C GLU A 321 -5.79 -10.02 -20.22
N MET A 322 -6.62 -9.94 -19.18
CA MET A 322 -6.86 -11.04 -18.23
C MET A 322 -7.52 -12.28 -18.88
N LYS A 323 -8.26 -12.12 -20.00
CA LYS A 323 -8.77 -13.26 -20.77
C LYS A 323 -7.68 -14.11 -21.42
N LYS A 324 -6.53 -13.50 -21.71
CA LYS A 324 -5.43 -14.16 -22.43
C LYS A 324 -4.58 -15.05 -21.50
N ILE A 325 -4.78 -14.96 -20.18
CA ILE A 325 -3.98 -15.66 -19.17
C ILE A 325 -4.84 -16.51 -18.25
N ASP A 326 -4.24 -17.56 -17.68
CA ASP A 326 -4.86 -18.47 -16.73
C ASP A 326 -4.64 -18.00 -15.29
N GLU A 327 -5.01 -16.76 -14.99
CA GLU A 327 -4.91 -16.17 -13.65
C GLU A 327 -6.25 -15.60 -13.20
N ASP A 328 -6.52 -15.68 -11.91
CA ASP A 328 -7.76 -15.21 -11.32
C ASP A 328 -7.73 -13.72 -11.03
N ILE A 329 -8.85 -13.08 -11.31
CA ILE A 329 -9.16 -11.68 -11.00
C ILE A 329 -10.43 -11.64 -10.15
N SER A 330 -10.47 -10.70 -9.22
CA SER A 330 -11.69 -10.32 -8.50
C SER A 330 -11.98 -8.83 -8.67
N LEU A 331 -13.25 -8.49 -8.80
CA LEU A 331 -13.69 -7.11 -8.81
C LEU A 331 -14.72 -6.90 -7.70
N TYR A 332 -14.60 -5.77 -7.01
CA TYR A 332 -15.53 -5.36 -5.99
C TYR A 332 -16.09 -3.98 -6.32
N ARG A 333 -17.41 -3.90 -6.46
CA ARG A 333 -18.11 -2.63 -6.57
C ARG A 333 -18.59 -2.20 -5.19
N PHE A 334 -18.11 -1.05 -4.72
CA PHE A 334 -18.50 -0.49 -3.44
C PHE A 334 -19.59 0.57 -3.61
N LYS A 335 -20.66 0.42 -2.83
CA LYS A 335 -21.79 1.37 -2.79
C LYS A 335 -22.24 1.60 -1.36
N LYS A 336 -22.54 2.84 -0.99
CA LYS A 336 -23.21 3.17 0.28
C LYS A 336 -24.71 3.10 0.10
N VAL A 337 -25.37 2.26 0.89
CA VAL A 337 -26.83 2.14 0.95
C VAL A 337 -27.26 2.44 2.39
N LYS A 338 -27.99 3.52 2.60
CA LYS A 338 -28.42 3.98 3.95
C LYS A 338 -27.22 4.07 4.93
N ASN A 339 -26.13 4.67 4.51
CA ASN A 339 -24.85 4.81 5.23
C ASN A 339 -24.09 3.50 5.51
N ILE A 340 -24.60 2.35 5.09
CA ILE A 340 -23.89 1.07 5.19
C ILE A 340 -23.11 0.86 3.90
N LEU A 341 -21.79 0.64 4.02
CA LEU A 341 -20.94 0.30 2.88
C LEU A 341 -21.17 -1.18 2.53
N LYS A 342 -21.48 -1.44 1.27
CA LYS A 342 -21.63 -2.80 0.73
C LYS A 342 -20.65 -2.99 -0.41
N GLY A 343 -19.94 -4.12 -0.41
CA GLY A 343 -19.13 -4.59 -1.53
C GLY A 343 -19.91 -5.67 -2.29
N ILE A 344 -20.01 -5.52 -3.59
CA ILE A 344 -20.56 -6.53 -4.49
C ILE A 344 -19.36 -7.17 -5.19
N TYR A 345 -19.22 -8.47 -5.03
CA TYR A 345 -18.15 -9.26 -5.63
C TYR A 345 -18.56 -9.71 -7.03
N TYR A 346 -17.60 -9.69 -7.96
CA TYR A 346 -17.71 -10.27 -9.30
C TYR A 346 -16.53 -11.20 -9.52
N SER A 347 -16.83 -12.44 -9.97
CA SER A 347 -15.82 -13.41 -10.43
C SER A 347 -15.25 -13.01 -11.80
N LYS A 348 -14.20 -13.72 -12.25
CA LYS A 348 -13.60 -13.49 -13.57
C LYS A 348 -14.64 -13.61 -14.67
N GLU A 349 -15.48 -14.63 -14.62
CA GLU A 349 -16.54 -14.90 -15.60
C GLU A 349 -17.57 -13.76 -15.62
N GLU A 350 -18.07 -13.35 -14.46
CA GLU A 350 -19.06 -12.26 -14.33
C GLU A 350 -18.50 -10.92 -14.82
N ILE A 351 -17.22 -10.64 -14.56
CA ILE A 351 -16.53 -9.43 -15.04
C ILE A 351 -16.48 -9.45 -16.57
N ILE A 352 -16.06 -10.59 -17.14
CA ILE A 352 -15.92 -10.76 -18.59
C ILE A 352 -17.27 -10.59 -19.27
N ASP A 353 -18.30 -11.28 -18.78
CA ASP A 353 -19.65 -11.19 -19.33
C ASP A 353 -20.21 -9.77 -19.24
N SER A 354 -19.94 -9.07 -18.15
CA SER A 354 -20.39 -7.69 -17.96
C SER A 354 -19.73 -6.73 -18.95
N VAL A 355 -18.42 -6.91 -19.20
CA VAL A 355 -17.68 -6.10 -20.19
C VAL A 355 -18.17 -6.38 -21.61
N GLU A 356 -18.43 -7.65 -21.95
CA GLU A 356 -18.90 -8.05 -23.29
C GLU A 356 -20.32 -7.54 -23.60
N ASN A 357 -21.17 -7.50 -22.58
CA ASN A 357 -22.55 -7.05 -22.70
C ASN A 357 -22.73 -5.55 -22.39
N GLU A 358 -21.63 -4.80 -22.22
CA GLU A 358 -21.60 -3.36 -21.88
C GLU A 358 -22.39 -3.02 -20.59
N TRP A 359 -22.48 -3.97 -19.66
CA TRP A 359 -23.15 -3.74 -18.38
C TRP A 359 -22.29 -2.82 -17.49
N GLU A 360 -22.98 -1.97 -16.74
CA GLU A 360 -22.29 -1.06 -15.85
C GLU A 360 -21.88 -1.77 -14.55
N ILE A 361 -20.56 -2.04 -14.39
CA ILE A 361 -19.98 -2.67 -13.20
C ILE A 361 -19.21 -1.70 -12.31
N ARG A 362 -19.19 -0.43 -12.61
CA ARG A 362 -18.52 0.62 -11.82
C ARG A 362 -19.49 1.46 -10.97
#